data_694e040a234c0b45c6370ef5a1455f26
#
_entry.id   694e040a234c0b45c6370ef5a1455f26
#
_cell.length_a   1.000
_cell.length_b   1.000
_cell.length_c   1.000
_cell.angle_alpha   90.00
_cell.angle_beta   90.00
_cell.angle_gamma   90.00
#
_symmetry.space_group_name_H-M   'P 1'
#
loop_
_entity.id
_entity.type
_entity.pdbx_description
1 polymer ?
#
loop_
_entity_poly.entity_id
_entity_poly.type
_entity_poly.pdbx_seq_one_letter_code
_entity_poly.pdbx_strand_id
1 'polypeptide(L)'
;MEVVVTKHLEVKFTFDHVHIKCHDIDKVKKFYKEMFNAVVVYEGKIRDAPMVMMKLGDAFINISEASENEVLESRDEPRGKIWIRYGIGHFGVCVKDLDMAVRILKEKGGEFICEPREVREGVRVAFIKGPEDDVIEIVQRD
;
A
#
# COMPACT_ATOMS: atom_id res chain seq x y z
N MET A 1 2.32 -6.87 -54.96
CA MET A 1 2.74 -6.03 -53.80
C MET A 1 2.52 -6.84 -52.54
N GLU A 2 3.60 -7.35 -51.91
CA GLU A 2 3.49 -8.03 -50.63
C GLU A 2 3.27 -7.00 -49.54
N VAL A 3 2.15 -7.15 -48.77
CA VAL A 3 1.92 -6.36 -47.57
C VAL A 3 2.79 -7.01 -46.46
N VAL A 4 3.89 -6.37 -46.12
CA VAL A 4 4.69 -6.78 -44.98
C VAL A 4 3.90 -6.35 -43.75
N VAL A 5 3.19 -7.31 -43.14
CA VAL A 5 2.57 -7.11 -41.82
C VAL A 5 3.71 -7.18 -40.82
N THR A 6 4.18 -6.01 -40.36
CA THR A 6 5.11 -5.93 -39.24
C THR A 6 4.35 -6.38 -38.00
N LYS A 7 4.63 -7.60 -37.52
CA LYS A 7 4.18 -8.02 -36.18
C LYS A 7 4.84 -7.10 -35.18
N HIS A 8 4.08 -6.14 -34.65
CA HIS A 8 4.51 -5.43 -33.46
C HIS A 8 4.57 -6.43 -32.31
N LEU A 9 5.77 -6.68 -31.79
CA LEU A 9 5.94 -7.44 -30.58
C LEU A 9 5.35 -6.62 -29.43
N GLU A 10 4.19 -7.05 -28.95
CA GLU A 10 3.55 -6.48 -27.78
C GLU A 10 4.37 -6.83 -26.54
N VAL A 11 4.96 -5.81 -25.89
CA VAL A 11 5.55 -5.96 -24.57
C VAL A 11 4.44 -5.84 -23.54
N LYS A 12 4.21 -6.91 -22.80
CA LYS A 12 3.21 -6.93 -21.73
C LYS A 12 3.84 -6.48 -20.42
N PHE A 13 3.25 -5.44 -19.81
CA PHE A 13 3.65 -4.96 -18.50
C PHE A 13 2.67 -5.44 -17.45
N THR A 14 3.19 -5.89 -16.30
CA THR A 14 2.39 -6.26 -15.14
C THR A 14 2.90 -5.52 -13.91
N PHE A 15 2.00 -5.25 -12.97
CA PHE A 15 2.39 -4.60 -11.73
C PHE A 15 3.17 -5.61 -10.84
N ASP A 16 4.32 -5.21 -10.31
CA ASP A 16 5.15 -6.07 -9.47
C ASP A 16 5.01 -5.74 -7.98
N HIS A 17 5.38 -4.53 -7.58
CA HIS A 17 5.37 -4.16 -6.16
C HIS A 17 5.26 -2.65 -5.95
N VAL A 18 4.91 -2.28 -4.72
CA VAL A 18 5.13 -0.95 -4.16
C VAL A 18 6.23 -1.03 -3.11
N HIS A 19 7.11 -0.02 -3.08
CA HIS A 19 8.16 0.06 -2.07
C HIS A 19 7.84 1.16 -1.06
N ILE A 20 7.80 0.79 0.21
CA ILE A 20 7.50 1.68 1.33
C ILE A 20 8.78 1.88 2.15
N LYS A 21 9.16 3.14 2.33
CA LYS A 21 10.20 3.52 3.28
C LYS A 21 9.59 3.75 4.65
N CYS A 22 10.27 3.31 5.70
CA CYS A 22 9.78 3.44 7.07
C CYS A 22 10.90 3.77 8.05
N HIS A 23 10.50 4.18 9.26
CA HIS A 23 11.41 4.42 10.38
C HIS A 23 11.68 3.14 11.18
N ASP A 24 10.66 2.29 11.35
CA ASP A 24 10.71 1.07 12.15
C ASP A 24 10.07 -0.07 11.35
N ILE A 25 10.90 -0.91 10.77
CA ILE A 25 10.47 -2.00 9.91
C ILE A 25 9.64 -3.05 10.65
N ASP A 26 9.95 -3.32 11.92
CA ASP A 26 9.22 -4.31 12.71
C ASP A 26 7.78 -3.86 12.97
N LYS A 27 7.59 -2.57 13.25
CA LYS A 27 6.27 -1.97 13.43
C LYS A 27 5.46 -2.03 12.14
N VAL A 28 6.06 -1.72 11.00
CA VAL A 28 5.38 -1.73 9.71
C VAL A 28 5.04 -3.15 9.27
N LYS A 29 5.97 -4.08 9.42
CA LYS A 29 5.76 -5.50 9.17
C LYS A 29 4.59 -6.06 10.00
N LYS A 30 4.56 -5.75 11.29
CA LYS A 30 3.48 -6.15 12.19
C LYS A 30 2.13 -5.59 11.75
N PHE A 31 2.09 -4.31 11.36
CA PHE A 31 0.86 -3.67 10.87
C PHE A 31 0.27 -4.43 9.67
N TYR A 32 1.05 -4.65 8.62
CA TYR A 32 0.55 -5.32 7.43
C TYR A 32 0.16 -6.77 7.67
N LYS A 33 0.89 -7.46 8.54
CA LYS A 33 0.56 -8.82 8.95
C LYS A 33 -0.76 -8.89 9.71
N GLU A 34 -0.95 -8.03 10.71
CA GLU A 34 -2.13 -8.06 11.58
C GLU A 34 -3.38 -7.49 10.91
N MET A 35 -3.25 -6.37 10.17
CA MET A 35 -4.40 -5.71 9.54
C MET A 35 -4.86 -6.42 8.27
N PHE A 36 -3.94 -6.78 7.40
CA PHE A 36 -4.27 -7.28 6.07
C PHE A 36 -3.87 -8.73 5.80
N ASN A 37 -3.43 -9.46 6.81
CA ASN A 37 -2.96 -10.85 6.67
C ASN A 37 -1.81 -10.99 5.67
N ALA A 38 -1.00 -9.96 5.49
CA ALA A 38 0.17 -10.02 4.63
C ALA A 38 1.19 -11.02 5.19
N VAL A 39 1.87 -11.71 4.29
CA VAL A 39 2.81 -12.78 4.63
C VAL A 39 4.22 -12.36 4.25
N VAL A 40 5.18 -12.51 5.16
CA VAL A 40 6.59 -12.28 4.86
C VAL A 40 7.09 -13.38 3.92
N VAL A 41 7.63 -12.98 2.77
CA VAL A 41 8.21 -13.91 1.78
C VAL A 41 9.73 -13.80 1.68
N TYR A 42 10.30 -12.69 2.15
CA TYR A 42 11.75 -12.50 2.19
C TYR A 42 12.12 -11.47 3.25
N GLU A 43 13.21 -11.73 3.97
CA GLU A 43 13.83 -10.77 4.88
C GLU A 43 15.32 -10.69 4.57
N GLY A 44 15.87 -9.48 4.58
CA GLY A 44 17.29 -9.26 4.29
C GLY A 44 17.67 -7.81 4.45
N LYS A 45 18.59 -7.39 3.62
CA LYS A 45 19.05 -5.99 3.57
C LYS A 45 19.04 -5.50 2.14
N ILE A 46 18.70 -4.23 1.98
CA ILE A 46 18.93 -3.49 0.75
C ILE A 46 19.93 -2.40 1.07
N ARG A 47 21.09 -2.44 0.38
CA ARG A 47 22.27 -1.69 0.80
C ARG A 47 22.60 -2.08 2.26
N ASP A 48 22.64 -1.20 3.20
CA ASP A 48 22.89 -1.55 4.60
C ASP A 48 21.64 -1.48 5.49
N ALA A 49 20.48 -1.20 4.90
CA ALA A 49 19.24 -1.05 5.63
C ALA A 49 18.41 -2.34 5.67
N PRO A 50 17.73 -2.65 6.79
CA PRO A 50 16.80 -3.77 6.86
C PRO A 50 15.72 -3.66 5.80
N MET A 51 15.35 -4.80 5.23
CA MET A 51 14.35 -4.89 4.17
C MET A 51 13.52 -6.15 4.35
N VAL A 52 12.22 -6.04 4.14
CA VAL A 52 11.29 -7.15 4.12
C VAL A 52 10.41 -7.07 2.89
N MET A 53 10.14 -8.20 2.27
CA MET A 53 9.16 -8.33 1.22
C MET A 53 7.96 -9.10 1.76
N MET A 54 6.77 -8.52 1.62
CA MET A 54 5.52 -9.14 2.06
C MET A 54 4.59 -9.34 0.85
N LYS A 55 3.86 -10.44 0.88
CA LYS A 55 2.79 -10.70 -0.10
C LYS A 55 1.45 -10.35 0.53
N LEU A 56 0.68 -9.51 -0.16
CA LEU A 56 -0.68 -9.13 0.18
C LEU A 56 -1.59 -9.48 -1.00
N GLY A 57 -2.40 -10.53 -0.86
CA GLY A 57 -3.14 -11.06 -2.00
C GLY A 57 -2.18 -11.47 -3.13
N ASP A 58 -2.37 -10.93 -4.32
CA ASP A 58 -1.50 -11.18 -5.48
C ASP A 58 -0.41 -10.11 -5.68
N ALA A 59 -0.35 -9.12 -4.80
CA ALA A 59 0.62 -8.04 -4.88
C ALA A 59 1.73 -8.20 -3.84
N PHE A 60 2.87 -7.55 -4.12
CA PHE A 60 3.99 -7.49 -3.19
C PHE A 60 4.15 -6.08 -2.63
N ILE A 61 4.52 -6.02 -1.37
CA ILE A 61 4.91 -4.79 -0.67
C ILE A 61 6.35 -5.01 -0.19
N ASN A 62 7.25 -4.19 -0.69
CA ASN A 62 8.63 -4.13 -0.22
C ASN A 62 8.74 -3.02 0.81
N ILE A 63 9.29 -3.33 1.96
CA ILE A 63 9.42 -2.40 3.08
C ILE A 63 10.88 -2.34 3.46
N SER A 64 11.44 -1.14 3.58
CA SER A 64 12.81 -0.96 4.07
C SER A 64 12.95 0.32 4.87
N GLU A 65 13.90 0.32 5.78
CA GLU A 65 14.36 1.53 6.43
C GLU A 65 15.26 2.33 5.48
N ALA A 66 15.48 3.60 5.78
CA ALA A 66 16.39 4.42 5.01
C ALA A 66 17.83 3.94 5.20
N SER A 67 18.60 3.87 4.11
CA SER A 67 20.03 3.64 4.16
C SER A 67 20.78 4.94 4.50
N GLU A 68 22.06 4.84 4.88
CA GLU A 68 22.90 5.99 5.22
C GLU A 68 22.97 7.08 4.14
N ASN A 69 22.78 6.69 2.87
CA ASN A 69 22.86 7.59 1.73
C ASN A 69 21.48 8.15 1.29
N GLU A 70 20.42 7.83 2.01
CA GLU A 70 19.07 8.30 1.70
C GLU A 70 18.65 9.40 2.68
N VAL A 71 18.11 10.50 2.14
CA VAL A 71 17.56 11.60 2.93
C VAL A 71 16.06 11.41 3.02
N LEU A 72 15.55 11.24 4.24
CA LEU A 72 14.11 11.22 4.50
C LEU A 72 13.59 12.66 4.56
N GLU A 73 12.50 12.93 3.85
CA GLU A 73 11.79 14.19 4.01
C GLU A 73 11.21 14.30 5.42
N SER A 74 11.55 15.37 6.12
CA SER A 74 10.95 15.69 7.41
C SER A 74 9.50 16.12 7.20
N ARG A 75 8.58 15.54 7.99
CA ARG A 75 7.18 15.95 8.03
C ARG A 75 6.93 16.69 9.33
N ASP A 76 7.03 18.02 9.30
CA ASP A 76 6.78 18.88 10.46
C ASP A 76 5.31 19.36 10.54
N GLU A 77 4.39 18.70 9.84
CA GLU A 77 2.98 19.06 9.83
C GLU A 77 2.24 18.57 11.08
N PRO A 78 1.25 19.33 11.59
CA PRO A 78 0.44 18.93 12.73
C PRO A 78 -0.32 17.63 12.47
N ARG A 79 -0.39 16.77 13.47
CA ARG A 79 -1.20 15.55 13.42
C ARG A 79 -2.66 15.89 13.11
N GLY A 80 -3.28 15.12 12.21
CA GLY A 80 -4.68 15.25 11.82
C GLY A 80 -4.93 15.81 10.42
N LYS A 81 -3.89 16.30 9.73
CA LYS A 81 -3.98 16.64 8.32
C LYS A 81 -3.57 15.44 7.44
N ILE A 82 -4.31 15.21 6.36
CA ILE A 82 -3.89 14.27 5.32
C ILE A 82 -2.76 14.94 4.54
N TRP A 83 -1.61 14.31 4.57
CA TRP A 83 -0.44 14.78 3.85
C TRP A 83 -0.55 14.39 2.39
N ILE A 84 -0.74 15.36 1.50
CA ILE A 84 -0.84 15.14 0.06
C ILE A 84 0.47 15.61 -0.58
N ARG A 85 1.10 14.72 -1.34
CA ARG A 85 2.29 15.02 -2.13
C ARG A 85 2.06 14.65 -3.59
N TYR A 86 2.84 15.23 -4.47
CA TYR A 86 2.90 14.75 -5.84
C TYR A 86 3.53 13.37 -5.90
N GLY A 87 3.12 12.56 -6.87
CA GLY A 87 3.52 11.16 -6.97
C GLY A 87 2.44 10.23 -6.40
N ILE A 88 2.84 9.15 -5.73
CA ILE A 88 1.90 8.19 -5.15
C ILE A 88 1.21 8.81 -3.93
N GLY A 89 -0.11 9.03 -4.04
CA GLY A 89 -0.93 9.54 -2.94
C GLY A 89 -1.26 8.47 -1.91
N HIS A 90 -1.73 7.33 -2.37
CA HIS A 90 -2.05 6.16 -1.56
C HIS A 90 -2.07 4.91 -2.44
N PHE A 91 -2.17 3.74 -1.83
CA PHE A 91 -2.54 2.51 -2.53
C PHE A 91 -3.82 1.94 -1.89
N GLY A 92 -4.48 1.03 -2.60
CA GLY A 92 -5.73 0.44 -2.16
C GLY A 92 -5.67 -1.07 -2.06
N VAL A 93 -6.49 -1.61 -1.14
CA VAL A 93 -6.76 -3.04 -1.03
C VAL A 93 -8.24 -3.28 -1.27
N CYS A 94 -8.55 -4.33 -2.01
CA CYS A 94 -9.93 -4.68 -2.35
C CYS A 94 -10.49 -5.69 -1.35
N VAL A 95 -11.75 -5.50 -0.97
CA VAL A 95 -12.49 -6.43 -0.12
C VAL A 95 -13.87 -6.71 -0.73
N LYS A 96 -14.46 -7.84 -0.40
CA LYS A 96 -15.82 -8.19 -0.85
C LYS A 96 -16.90 -7.50 -0.03
N ASP A 97 -16.67 -7.30 1.26
CA ASP A 97 -17.60 -6.68 2.19
C ASP A 97 -16.88 -5.59 2.99
N LEU A 98 -17.08 -4.35 2.57
CA LEU A 98 -16.41 -3.18 3.16
C LEU A 98 -16.84 -2.94 4.61
N ASP A 99 -18.13 -3.07 4.90
CA ASP A 99 -18.63 -2.79 6.26
C ASP A 99 -18.07 -3.81 7.27
N MET A 100 -18.00 -5.08 6.88
CA MET A 100 -17.38 -6.12 7.69
C MET A 100 -15.88 -5.88 7.86
N ALA A 101 -15.18 -5.56 6.78
CA ALA A 101 -13.74 -5.29 6.81
C ALA A 101 -13.42 -4.11 7.74
N VAL A 102 -14.16 -3.01 7.64
CA VAL A 102 -13.97 -1.83 8.51
C VAL A 102 -14.18 -2.20 9.97
N ARG A 103 -15.24 -2.95 10.29
CA ARG A 103 -15.49 -3.41 11.67
C ARG A 103 -14.33 -4.24 12.21
N ILE A 104 -13.87 -5.22 11.44
CA ILE A 104 -12.75 -6.10 11.83
C ILE A 104 -11.46 -5.29 12.04
N LEU A 105 -11.17 -4.37 11.12
CA LEU A 105 -9.96 -3.54 11.21
C LEU A 105 -10.01 -2.59 12.43
N LYS A 106 -11.18 -2.04 12.76
CA LYS A 106 -11.36 -1.23 13.98
C LYS A 106 -11.15 -2.07 15.23
N GLU A 107 -11.65 -3.29 15.28
CA GLU A 107 -11.43 -4.22 16.41
C GLU A 107 -9.94 -4.54 16.61
N LYS A 108 -9.17 -4.55 15.54
CA LYS A 108 -7.71 -4.74 15.57
C LYS A 108 -6.92 -3.46 15.91
N GLY A 109 -7.59 -2.36 16.17
CA GLY A 109 -6.98 -1.07 16.51
C GLY A 109 -6.71 -0.15 15.31
N GLY A 110 -7.25 -0.46 14.12
CA GLY A 110 -7.13 0.41 12.96
C GLY A 110 -7.88 1.73 13.12
N GLU A 111 -7.24 2.82 12.71
CA GLU A 111 -7.80 4.17 12.75
C GLU A 111 -8.27 4.58 11.36
N PHE A 112 -9.57 4.87 11.22
CA PHE A 112 -10.15 5.29 9.95
C PHE A 112 -10.21 6.81 9.83
N ILE A 113 -9.84 7.31 8.66
CA ILE A 113 -9.89 8.73 8.30
C ILE A 113 -11.30 9.11 7.87
N CYS A 114 -11.95 8.20 7.13
CA CYS A 114 -13.36 8.36 6.78
C CYS A 114 -14.10 7.02 6.84
N GLU A 115 -15.39 7.09 7.17
CA GLU A 115 -16.28 5.96 7.18
C GLU A 115 -16.62 5.49 5.75
N PRO A 116 -17.10 4.24 5.58
CA PRO A 116 -17.52 3.73 4.28
C PRO A 116 -18.49 4.64 3.57
N ARG A 117 -18.22 4.96 2.33
CA ARG A 117 -19.09 5.79 1.49
C ARG A 117 -19.03 5.34 0.04
N GLU A 118 -20.10 5.58 -0.67
CA GLU A 118 -20.14 5.40 -2.12
C GLU A 118 -19.50 6.63 -2.81
N VAL A 119 -18.52 6.40 -3.67
CA VAL A 119 -17.82 7.46 -4.42
C VAL A 119 -18.31 7.53 -5.86
N ARG A 120 -18.84 6.43 -6.37
CA ARG A 120 -19.55 6.31 -7.65
C ARG A 120 -20.34 5.03 -7.63
N GLU A 121 -21.26 4.86 -8.58
CA GLU A 121 -22.08 3.66 -8.69
C GLU A 121 -21.23 2.37 -8.64
N GLY A 122 -21.55 1.48 -7.72
CA GLY A 122 -20.88 0.20 -7.55
C GLY A 122 -19.50 0.26 -6.90
N VAL A 123 -19.07 1.43 -6.40
CA VAL A 123 -17.75 1.57 -5.75
C VAL A 123 -17.89 2.27 -4.40
N ARG A 124 -17.61 1.52 -3.34
CA ARG A 124 -17.59 2.01 -1.97
C ARG A 124 -16.17 1.97 -1.42
N VAL A 125 -15.79 2.99 -0.69
CA VAL A 125 -14.44 3.13 -0.12
C VAL A 125 -14.47 3.55 1.33
N ALA A 126 -13.40 3.21 2.05
CA ALA A 126 -13.02 3.78 3.33
C ALA A 126 -11.51 3.99 3.32
N PHE A 127 -11.01 4.88 4.17
CA PHE A 127 -9.59 5.15 4.28
C PHE A 127 -9.11 4.90 5.70
N ILE A 128 -8.06 4.09 5.83
CA ILE A 128 -7.41 3.78 7.10
C ILE A 128 -6.02 4.41 7.13
N LYS A 129 -5.60 4.85 8.32
CA LYS A 129 -4.23 5.31 8.53
C LYS A 129 -3.26 4.14 8.47
N GLY A 130 -2.20 4.30 7.72
CA GLY A 130 -1.07 3.39 7.73
C GLY A 130 -0.10 3.63 8.89
N PRO A 131 0.93 2.81 9.03
CA PRO A 131 1.85 2.87 10.17
C PRO A 131 2.83 4.06 10.15
N GLU A 132 2.98 4.72 9.01
CA GLU A 132 3.90 5.86 8.83
C GLU A 132 3.15 7.16 8.46
N ASP A 133 1.97 7.38 9.03
CA ASP A 133 1.07 8.48 8.70
C ASP A 133 0.66 8.52 7.22
N ASP A 134 0.79 7.40 6.55
CA ASP A 134 0.30 7.17 5.20
C ASP A 134 -1.17 6.76 5.21
N VAL A 135 -1.76 6.70 4.04
CA VAL A 135 -3.18 6.44 3.86
C VAL A 135 -3.36 5.21 2.99
N ILE A 136 -4.23 4.31 3.42
CA ILE A 136 -4.57 3.11 2.65
C ILE A 136 -6.08 3.13 2.38
N GLU A 137 -6.44 2.95 1.12
CA GLU A 137 -7.83 2.83 0.70
C GLU A 137 -8.31 1.39 0.83
N ILE A 138 -9.47 1.20 1.41
CA ILE A 138 -10.17 -0.09 1.39
C ILE A 138 -11.33 0.07 0.42
N VAL A 139 -11.37 -0.75 -0.63
CA VAL A 139 -12.34 -0.58 -1.71
C VAL A 139 -13.17 -1.85 -1.93
N GLN A 140 -14.48 -1.66 -2.07
CA GLN A 140 -15.43 -2.68 -2.50
C GLN A 140 -15.97 -2.30 -3.88
N ARG A 141 -15.88 -3.24 -4.81
CA ARG A 141 -16.44 -3.10 -6.16
C ARG A 141 -17.52 -4.13 -6.39
N ASP A 142 -18.64 -3.71 -6.89
CA ASP A 142 -19.72 -4.60 -7.30
C ASP A 142 -19.40 -5.31 -8.61
#